data_5e9113ad8a18b6449e39ee338b53b318
#
_entry.id   5e9113ad8a18b6449e39ee338b53b318
#
_cell.length_a   1.000
_cell.length_b   1.000
_cell.length_c   1.000
_cell.angle_alpha   90.00
_cell.angle_beta   90.00
_cell.angle_gamma   90.00
#
_symmetry.space_group_name_H-M   'P 1'
#
loop_
_entity.id
_entity.type
_entity.pdbx_description
1 polymer ?
#
loop_
_entity_poly.entity_id
_entity_poly.type
_entity_poly.pdbx_seq_one_letter_code
_entity_poly.pdbx_strand_id
1 'polypeptide(L)'
;MTSIARTHRLALPVVVAVTTWSAIAARVAAAEDDLTVLTASAEGGEPGRMLERWLVRRMERHDDGRRTRLAALRTRAELAGWQQDRRAFFLRQLGGLPERTPLEARTVGRLEGRGYRVEKVIFASRPRHHVTASLYLPAGTGPHPGVIVPCGHSHDGKAAAAYQSMCILLARNGVVALCYDPIGQGERYQMLDFEREHTHFQAAPNLPVPHPRVRHLCTTEHTAMGIG
;
A
#
# COMPACT_ATOMS: atom_id res chain seq x y z
N MET A 1 77.05 56.07 -10.88
CA MET A 1 76.58 55.94 -12.28
C MET A 1 76.30 54.46 -12.50
N THR A 2 75.06 54.02 -12.33
CA THR A 2 74.63 52.62 -12.50
C THR A 2 73.27 52.57 -13.22
N SER A 3 73.30 52.02 -14.41
CA SER A 3 72.18 51.89 -15.34
C SER A 3 71.24 50.81 -14.83
N ILE A 4 69.92 51.14 -14.84
CA ILE A 4 68.87 50.17 -14.49
C ILE A 4 68.28 49.70 -15.84
N ALA A 5 68.47 48.39 -16.14
CA ALA A 5 67.84 47.72 -17.26
C ALA A 5 66.42 47.28 -16.88
N ARG A 6 65.44 47.76 -17.64
CA ARG A 6 64.03 47.30 -17.57
C ARG A 6 63.88 46.01 -18.36
N THR A 7 63.50 44.97 -17.66
CA THR A 7 63.06 43.73 -18.31
C THR A 7 61.52 43.74 -18.50
N HIS A 8 61.08 43.88 -19.76
CA HIS A 8 59.70 43.57 -20.15
C HIS A 8 59.51 42.04 -20.23
N ARG A 9 58.72 41.47 -19.35
CA ARG A 9 58.28 40.09 -19.49
C ARG A 9 56.89 40.06 -20.10
N LEU A 10 56.78 39.35 -21.21
CA LEU A 10 55.61 39.00 -21.97
C LEU A 10 54.53 38.33 -21.11
N ALA A 11 53.35 38.91 -21.09
CA ALA A 11 52.12 38.33 -20.54
C ALA A 11 51.18 38.00 -21.69
N LEU A 12 51.39 36.91 -22.43
CA LEU A 12 50.52 36.51 -23.52
C LEU A 12 50.47 35.02 -23.87
N PRO A 13 50.30 34.09 -22.91
CA PRO A 13 49.62 32.87 -23.33
C PRO A 13 48.49 32.38 -22.42
N VAL A 14 48.13 33.05 -21.33
CA VAL A 14 47.14 32.49 -20.37
C VAL A 14 45.69 32.72 -20.83
N VAL A 15 45.42 33.74 -21.60
CA VAL A 15 44.05 34.07 -22.05
C VAL A 15 43.50 33.10 -23.10
N VAL A 16 44.37 32.51 -23.94
CA VAL A 16 43.92 31.58 -25.03
C VAL A 16 43.57 30.21 -24.48
N ALA A 17 44.19 29.72 -23.38
CA ALA A 17 43.92 28.41 -22.81
C ALA A 17 42.57 28.35 -22.04
N VAL A 18 42.15 29.47 -21.41
CA VAL A 18 40.91 29.53 -20.64
C VAL A 18 39.70 29.58 -21.56
N THR A 19 39.77 30.30 -22.72
CA THR A 19 38.68 30.39 -23.68
C THR A 19 38.43 29.09 -24.43
N THR A 20 39.44 28.28 -24.72
CA THR A 20 39.30 26.97 -25.38
C THR A 20 38.73 25.93 -24.46
N TRP A 21 39.03 25.96 -23.16
CA TRP A 21 38.44 25.02 -22.17
C TRP A 21 36.99 25.34 -21.90
N SER A 22 36.57 26.61 -21.85
CA SER A 22 35.18 27.01 -21.71
C SER A 22 34.33 26.62 -22.93
N ALA A 23 34.90 26.63 -24.13
CA ALA A 23 34.19 26.22 -25.35
C ALA A 23 34.05 24.68 -25.45
N ILE A 24 34.98 23.91 -24.89
CA ILE A 24 34.90 22.45 -24.83
C ILE A 24 33.91 22.01 -23.73
N ALA A 25 33.95 22.66 -22.55
CA ALA A 25 33.00 22.39 -21.48
C ALA A 25 31.56 22.74 -21.88
N ALA A 26 31.33 23.81 -22.64
CA ALA A 26 30.02 24.17 -23.15
C ALA A 26 29.47 23.20 -24.24
N ARG A 27 30.35 22.49 -24.94
CA ARG A 27 29.91 21.47 -25.92
C ARG A 27 29.63 20.12 -25.31
N VAL A 28 30.19 19.78 -24.13
CA VAL A 28 29.88 18.54 -23.41
C VAL A 28 28.58 18.65 -22.63
N ALA A 29 28.13 19.86 -22.30
CA ALA A 29 26.84 20.08 -21.62
C ALA A 29 25.61 20.11 -22.54
N ALA A 30 25.75 19.89 -23.84
CA ALA A 30 24.67 20.12 -24.81
C ALA A 30 24.21 18.87 -25.59
N ALA A 31 24.51 17.69 -25.13
CA ALA A 31 23.92 16.47 -25.68
C ALA A 31 23.23 15.69 -24.54
N GLU A 32 22.11 16.22 -24.05
CA GLU A 32 21.10 15.34 -23.52
C GLU A 32 20.58 14.52 -24.70
N ASP A 33 20.97 13.25 -24.73
CA ASP A 33 20.41 12.31 -25.71
C ASP A 33 18.88 12.37 -25.55
N ASP A 34 18.18 12.76 -26.61
CA ASP A 34 16.73 12.67 -26.63
C ASP A 34 16.33 11.19 -26.62
N LEU A 35 16.07 10.66 -25.44
CA LEU A 35 15.63 9.30 -25.23
C LEU A 35 14.13 9.11 -25.47
N THR A 36 13.48 10.08 -26.10
CA THR A 36 12.05 10.00 -26.46
C THR A 36 11.84 8.93 -27.53
N VAL A 37 11.44 7.74 -27.10
CA VAL A 37 11.12 6.61 -27.98
C VAL A 37 9.72 6.71 -28.57
N LEU A 38 8.78 7.26 -27.79
CA LEU A 38 7.38 7.40 -28.18
C LEU A 38 7.04 8.88 -28.30
N THR A 39 6.67 9.30 -29.48
CA THR A 39 6.04 10.62 -29.76
C THR A 39 4.55 10.53 -29.42
N ALA A 40 3.64 11.17 -30.08
CA ALA A 40 2.21 10.96 -29.81
C ALA A 40 1.76 9.55 -30.25
N SER A 41 0.84 8.91 -29.51
CA SER A 41 0.25 7.67 -30.01
C SER A 41 -0.62 7.93 -31.24
N ALA A 42 -0.72 6.95 -32.13
CA ALA A 42 -1.58 7.03 -33.33
C ALA A 42 -3.05 7.38 -33.00
N GLU A 43 -3.47 7.21 -31.75
CA GLU A 43 -4.81 7.53 -31.24
C GLU A 43 -4.88 8.91 -30.54
N GLY A 44 -3.84 9.76 -30.68
CA GLY A 44 -3.87 11.15 -30.22
C GLY A 44 -3.79 11.35 -28.70
N GLY A 45 -2.99 10.58 -27.98
CA GLY A 45 -2.83 10.78 -26.53
C GLY A 45 -1.38 10.68 -26.04
N GLU A 46 -1.12 11.18 -24.84
CA GLU A 46 0.20 11.11 -24.22
C GLU A 46 0.71 9.67 -24.10
N PRO A 47 1.96 9.39 -24.53
CA PRO A 47 2.56 8.05 -24.45
C PRO A 47 2.54 7.47 -23.04
N GLY A 48 2.78 8.29 -22.01
CA GLY A 48 2.76 7.86 -20.60
C GLY A 48 1.43 7.28 -20.11
N ARG A 49 0.33 7.56 -20.83
CA ARG A 49 -1.00 7.04 -20.49
C ARG A 49 -1.48 5.88 -21.38
N MET A 50 -0.63 5.34 -22.22
CA MET A 50 -1.00 4.26 -23.15
C MET A 50 -1.49 3.02 -22.43
N LEU A 51 -0.78 2.57 -21.40
CA LEU A 51 -1.18 1.40 -20.61
C LEU A 51 -2.51 1.64 -19.88
N GLU A 52 -2.66 2.79 -19.25
CA GLU A 52 -3.91 3.16 -18.57
C GLU A 52 -5.09 3.12 -19.55
N ARG A 53 -4.98 3.78 -20.72
CA ARG A 53 -6.04 3.77 -21.73
C ARG A 53 -6.37 2.37 -22.23
N TRP A 54 -5.35 1.54 -22.44
CA TRP A 54 -5.57 0.15 -22.86
C TRP A 54 -6.31 -0.65 -21.78
N LEU A 55 -5.91 -0.51 -20.50
CA LEU A 55 -6.59 -1.16 -19.37
C LEU A 55 -8.03 -0.70 -19.23
N VAL A 56 -8.27 0.63 -19.30
CA VAL A 56 -9.62 1.19 -19.21
C VAL A 56 -10.53 0.64 -20.32
N ARG A 57 -10.09 0.70 -21.60
CA ARG A 57 -10.86 0.14 -22.72
C ARG A 57 -11.15 -1.36 -22.55
N ARG A 58 -10.19 -2.12 -22.02
CA ARG A 58 -10.38 -3.54 -21.74
C ARG A 58 -11.42 -3.74 -20.63
N MET A 59 -11.35 -2.94 -19.57
CA MET A 59 -12.30 -2.98 -18.47
C MET A 59 -13.72 -2.60 -18.91
N GLU A 60 -13.87 -1.53 -19.71
CA GLU A 60 -15.16 -1.09 -20.26
C GLU A 60 -15.84 -2.19 -21.08
N ARG A 61 -15.12 -2.87 -21.98
CA ARG A 61 -15.67 -4.01 -22.74
C ARG A 61 -16.19 -5.14 -21.83
N HIS A 62 -15.48 -5.43 -20.75
CA HIS A 62 -15.93 -6.44 -19.79
C HIS A 62 -17.14 -5.97 -18.99
N ASP A 63 -17.19 -4.68 -18.62
CA ASP A 63 -18.31 -4.10 -17.89
C ASP A 63 -19.58 -4.03 -18.74
N ASP A 64 -19.48 -3.64 -20.00
CA ASP A 64 -20.60 -3.64 -20.94
C ASP A 64 -21.18 -5.06 -21.14
N GLY A 65 -20.33 -6.05 -21.30
CA GLY A 65 -20.75 -7.45 -21.37
C GLY A 65 -21.42 -7.93 -20.07
N ARG A 66 -20.94 -7.47 -18.92
CA ARG A 66 -21.58 -7.75 -17.62
C ARG A 66 -22.93 -7.07 -17.50
N ARG A 67 -23.04 -5.78 -17.83
CA ARG A 67 -24.28 -5.01 -17.81
C ARG A 67 -25.34 -5.62 -18.72
N THR A 68 -24.96 -5.99 -19.94
CA THR A 68 -25.86 -6.63 -20.90
C THR A 68 -26.41 -7.94 -20.34
N ARG A 69 -25.55 -8.81 -19.77
CA ARG A 69 -26.00 -10.07 -19.15
C ARG A 69 -26.93 -9.82 -17.96
N LEU A 70 -26.60 -8.86 -17.11
CA LEU A 70 -27.43 -8.53 -15.95
C LEU A 70 -28.79 -7.96 -16.38
N ALA A 71 -28.80 -7.09 -17.39
CA ALA A 71 -30.03 -6.51 -17.93
C ALA A 71 -30.93 -7.54 -18.66
N ALA A 72 -30.37 -8.68 -19.07
CA ALA A 72 -31.15 -9.77 -19.70
C ALA A 72 -31.89 -10.64 -18.69
N LEU A 73 -31.56 -10.61 -17.39
CA LEU A 73 -32.25 -11.40 -16.36
C LEU A 73 -33.64 -10.86 -16.13
N ARG A 74 -34.63 -11.73 -16.15
CA ARG A 74 -36.08 -11.39 -16.02
C ARG A 74 -36.73 -12.03 -14.83
N THR A 75 -36.20 -13.12 -14.32
CA THR A 75 -36.79 -13.93 -13.25
C THR A 75 -35.86 -14.03 -12.02
N ARG A 76 -36.47 -14.33 -10.87
CA ARG A 76 -35.68 -14.63 -9.64
C ARG A 76 -34.76 -15.85 -9.81
N ALA A 77 -35.20 -16.85 -10.57
CA ALA A 77 -34.40 -18.06 -10.81
C ALA A 77 -33.14 -17.74 -11.63
N GLU A 78 -33.29 -16.94 -12.69
CA GLU A 78 -32.12 -16.48 -13.49
C GLU A 78 -31.13 -15.65 -12.67
N LEU A 79 -31.66 -14.73 -11.82
CA LEU A 79 -30.82 -13.95 -10.92
C LEU A 79 -30.08 -14.84 -9.93
N ALA A 80 -30.75 -15.82 -9.32
CA ALA A 80 -30.14 -16.76 -8.39
C ALA A 80 -29.05 -17.60 -9.07
N GLY A 81 -29.30 -18.09 -10.29
CA GLY A 81 -28.31 -18.79 -11.10
C GLY A 81 -27.09 -17.91 -11.39
N TRP A 82 -27.29 -16.67 -11.82
CA TRP A 82 -26.21 -15.73 -12.06
C TRP A 82 -25.37 -15.45 -10.79
N GLN A 83 -26.02 -15.26 -9.63
CA GLN A 83 -25.33 -15.07 -8.35
C GLN A 83 -24.52 -16.31 -7.97
N GLN A 84 -25.06 -17.49 -8.16
CA GLN A 84 -24.37 -18.76 -7.91
C GLN A 84 -23.12 -18.90 -8.80
N ASP A 85 -23.23 -18.59 -10.08
CA ASP A 85 -22.11 -18.61 -11.00
C ASP A 85 -21.02 -17.62 -10.61
N ARG A 86 -21.37 -16.40 -10.19
CA ARG A 86 -20.40 -15.39 -9.73
C ARG A 86 -19.71 -15.82 -8.46
N ARG A 87 -20.46 -16.40 -7.51
CA ARG A 87 -19.90 -16.97 -6.29
C ARG A 87 -18.94 -18.14 -6.58
N ALA A 88 -19.34 -19.04 -7.45
CA ALA A 88 -18.49 -20.17 -7.85
C ALA A 88 -17.20 -19.70 -8.55
N PHE A 89 -17.32 -18.70 -9.44
CA PHE A 89 -16.17 -18.08 -10.08
C PHE A 89 -15.20 -17.50 -9.03
N PHE A 90 -15.71 -16.66 -8.12
CA PHE A 90 -14.90 -16.05 -7.07
C PHE A 90 -14.19 -17.08 -6.19
N LEU A 91 -14.91 -18.11 -5.76
CA LEU A 91 -14.32 -19.18 -4.95
C LEU A 91 -13.22 -19.95 -5.70
N ARG A 92 -13.40 -20.19 -6.99
CA ARG A 92 -12.35 -20.83 -7.81
C ARG A 92 -11.10 -19.94 -7.92
N GLN A 93 -11.25 -18.62 -8.05
CA GLN A 93 -10.10 -17.70 -8.10
C GLN A 93 -9.33 -17.67 -6.78
N LEU A 94 -9.98 -17.91 -5.65
CA LEU A 94 -9.35 -18.01 -4.33
C LEU A 94 -8.72 -19.39 -4.06
N GLY A 95 -8.87 -20.35 -4.95
CA GLY A 95 -8.48 -21.74 -4.66
C GLY A 95 -9.40 -22.45 -3.67
N GLY A 96 -10.62 -21.95 -3.49
CA GLY A 96 -11.59 -22.40 -2.50
C GLY A 96 -11.47 -21.67 -1.16
N LEU A 97 -12.35 -22.01 -0.23
CA LEU A 97 -12.26 -21.59 1.16
C LEU A 97 -11.61 -22.73 1.98
N PRO A 98 -10.78 -22.39 2.95
CA PRO A 98 -10.22 -23.40 3.84
C PRO A 98 -11.33 -24.06 4.66
N GLU A 99 -11.05 -25.26 5.12
CA GLU A 99 -11.89 -25.95 6.09
C GLU A 99 -12.04 -25.11 7.37
N ARG A 100 -13.25 -25.15 7.96
CA ARG A 100 -13.49 -24.47 9.24
C ARG A 100 -12.83 -25.27 10.36
N THR A 101 -12.01 -24.57 11.13
CA THR A 101 -11.37 -25.12 12.33
C THR A 101 -11.78 -24.32 13.57
N PRO A 102 -11.63 -24.87 14.78
CA PRO A 102 -11.84 -24.12 16.01
C PRO A 102 -10.96 -22.86 16.03
N LEU A 103 -11.55 -21.72 16.42
CA LEU A 103 -10.82 -20.46 16.49
C LEU A 103 -9.82 -20.40 17.65
N GLU A 104 -9.97 -21.23 18.66
CA GLU A 104 -9.14 -21.23 19.88
C GLU A 104 -8.94 -19.81 20.45
N ALA A 105 -10.02 -19.01 20.39
CA ALA A 105 -9.99 -17.63 20.80
C ALA A 105 -9.73 -17.47 22.29
N ARG A 106 -8.78 -16.60 22.64
CA ARG A 106 -8.43 -16.31 24.04
C ARG A 106 -8.25 -14.80 24.24
N THR A 107 -8.77 -14.31 25.35
CA THR A 107 -8.51 -12.95 25.81
C THR A 107 -7.20 -12.93 26.57
N VAL A 108 -6.24 -12.12 26.09
CA VAL A 108 -4.90 -12.00 26.67
C VAL A 108 -4.71 -10.70 27.46
N GLY A 109 -5.69 -9.82 27.47
CA GLY A 109 -5.69 -8.57 28.22
C GLY A 109 -7.00 -7.83 28.09
N ARG A 110 -7.25 -6.90 29.02
CA ARG A 110 -8.44 -6.06 29.04
C ARG A 110 -8.07 -4.60 29.35
N LEU A 111 -8.84 -3.69 28.78
CA LEU A 111 -8.75 -2.27 29.04
C LEU A 111 -10.17 -1.73 29.28
N GLU A 112 -10.34 -0.92 30.30
CA GLU A 112 -11.61 -0.25 30.56
C GLU A 112 -11.61 1.16 29.97
N GLY A 113 -12.70 1.50 29.28
CA GLY A 113 -12.94 2.82 28.74
C GLY A 113 -14.25 3.42 29.27
N ARG A 114 -14.47 4.70 29.05
CA ARG A 114 -15.71 5.36 29.50
C ARG A 114 -16.89 4.87 28.63
N GLY A 115 -17.70 3.97 29.17
CA GLY A 115 -18.89 3.40 28.52
C GLY A 115 -18.60 2.27 27.54
N TYR A 116 -17.40 1.68 27.60
CA TYR A 116 -17.02 0.48 26.83
C TYR A 116 -15.85 -0.22 27.50
N ARG A 117 -15.55 -1.44 27.09
CA ARG A 117 -14.29 -2.15 27.42
C ARG A 117 -13.67 -2.74 26.15
N VAL A 118 -12.37 -2.96 26.20
CA VAL A 118 -11.63 -3.61 25.11
C VAL A 118 -11.01 -4.91 25.62
N GLU A 119 -11.24 -5.99 24.92
CA GLU A 119 -10.54 -7.24 25.15
C GLU A 119 -9.49 -7.45 24.03
N LYS A 120 -8.24 -7.67 24.43
CA LYS A 120 -7.17 -8.08 23.51
C LYS A 120 -7.35 -9.56 23.24
N VAL A 121 -7.62 -9.91 22.00
CA VAL A 121 -7.96 -11.29 21.61
C VAL A 121 -6.91 -11.82 20.65
N ILE A 122 -6.52 -13.08 20.87
CA ILE A 122 -5.76 -13.86 19.88
C ILE A 122 -6.63 -15.06 19.49
N PHE A 123 -6.75 -15.30 18.19
CA PHE A 123 -7.48 -16.46 17.68
C PHE A 123 -6.76 -17.09 16.47
N ALA A 124 -7.03 -18.35 16.20
CA ALA A 124 -6.50 -19.08 15.05
C ALA A 124 -7.52 -19.03 13.90
N SER A 125 -7.24 -18.27 12.82
CA SER A 125 -8.08 -18.28 11.62
C SER A 125 -7.93 -19.56 10.80
N ARG A 126 -6.80 -20.25 10.98
CA ARG A 126 -6.43 -21.59 10.48
C ARG A 126 -5.50 -22.23 11.50
N PRO A 127 -5.25 -23.54 11.44
CA PRO A 127 -4.26 -24.17 12.32
C PRO A 127 -2.90 -23.45 12.23
N ARG A 128 -2.37 -23.03 13.36
CA ARG A 128 -1.09 -22.30 13.49
C ARG A 128 -1.04 -20.91 12.82
N HIS A 129 -2.19 -20.37 12.38
CA HIS A 129 -2.26 -19.03 11.81
C HIS A 129 -3.02 -18.10 12.76
N HIS A 130 -2.26 -17.48 13.67
CA HIS A 130 -2.81 -16.63 14.72
C HIS A 130 -3.09 -15.22 14.20
N VAL A 131 -4.19 -14.65 14.68
CA VAL A 131 -4.64 -13.29 14.40
C VAL A 131 -4.78 -12.56 15.72
N THR A 132 -4.17 -11.38 15.82
CA THR A 132 -4.30 -10.44 16.92
C THR A 132 -5.45 -9.48 16.66
N ALA A 133 -6.31 -9.29 17.66
CA ALA A 133 -7.50 -8.45 17.53
C ALA A 133 -7.79 -7.67 18.80
N SER A 134 -8.53 -6.59 18.66
CA SER A 134 -9.15 -5.82 19.74
C SER A 134 -10.67 -5.93 19.59
N LEU A 135 -11.32 -6.49 20.60
CA LEU A 135 -12.77 -6.62 20.68
C LEU A 135 -13.30 -5.52 21.60
N TYR A 136 -13.99 -4.58 21.01
CA TYR A 136 -14.63 -3.46 21.72
C TYR A 136 -16.05 -3.86 22.08
N LEU A 137 -16.35 -3.80 23.35
CA LEU A 137 -17.62 -4.27 23.91
C LEU A 137 -18.36 -3.08 24.54
N PRO A 138 -19.66 -2.91 24.27
CA PRO A 138 -20.50 -1.94 24.97
C PRO A 138 -20.54 -2.17 26.47
N ALA A 139 -20.89 -1.15 27.23
CA ALA A 139 -21.30 -1.32 28.61
C ALA A 139 -22.65 -2.04 28.70
N GLY A 140 -22.84 -2.81 29.77
CA GLY A 140 -24.08 -3.55 30.03
C GLY A 140 -24.07 -4.98 29.47
N THR A 141 -25.22 -5.63 29.61
CA THR A 141 -25.41 -7.02 29.20
C THR A 141 -26.08 -7.11 27.82
N GLY A 142 -25.56 -8.01 26.95
CA GLY A 142 -26.11 -8.20 25.61
C GLY A 142 -27.48 -8.89 25.57
N PRO A 143 -27.94 -9.27 24.39
CA PRO A 143 -27.15 -9.35 23.17
C PRO A 143 -26.95 -8.00 22.47
N HIS A 144 -25.78 -7.81 21.87
CA HIS A 144 -25.44 -6.63 21.08
C HIS A 144 -25.19 -7.02 19.61
N PRO A 145 -25.57 -6.17 18.65
CA PRO A 145 -25.14 -6.37 17.26
C PRO A 145 -23.62 -6.29 17.16
N GLY A 146 -23.01 -7.01 16.22
CA GLY A 146 -21.56 -7.06 16.03
C GLY A 146 -21.14 -6.62 14.64
N VAL A 147 -20.01 -5.92 14.56
CA VAL A 147 -19.37 -5.45 13.32
C VAL A 147 -17.91 -5.87 13.30
N ILE A 148 -17.43 -6.33 12.15
CA ILE A 148 -16.02 -6.53 11.88
C ILE A 148 -15.49 -5.26 11.21
N VAL A 149 -14.40 -4.70 11.75
CA VAL A 149 -13.72 -3.51 11.24
C VAL A 149 -12.34 -3.93 10.72
N PRO A 150 -12.22 -4.29 9.43
CA PRO A 150 -10.94 -4.65 8.85
C PRO A 150 -10.08 -3.40 8.65
N CYS A 151 -8.79 -3.51 8.96
CA CYS A 151 -7.83 -2.44 8.71
C CYS A 151 -7.48 -2.37 7.23
N GLY A 152 -7.39 -1.15 6.69
CA GLY A 152 -6.70 -0.88 5.43
C GLY A 152 -5.18 -0.85 5.63
N HIS A 153 -4.46 -0.15 4.76
CA HIS A 153 -3.01 0.01 4.90
C HIS A 153 -2.67 0.85 6.12
N SER A 154 -2.04 0.25 7.12
CA SER A 154 -1.60 0.93 8.33
C SER A 154 -0.43 0.19 8.96
N HIS A 155 0.64 0.89 9.33
CA HIS A 155 1.73 0.29 10.12
C HIS A 155 1.22 -0.21 11.47
N ASP A 156 0.38 0.58 12.10
CA ASP A 156 -0.11 0.30 13.46
C ASP A 156 -1.26 -0.72 13.47
N GLY A 157 -1.73 -1.15 12.27
CA GLY A 157 -2.85 -2.08 12.16
C GLY A 157 -4.07 -1.61 12.96
N LYS A 158 -4.64 -2.49 13.80
CA LYS A 158 -5.77 -2.18 14.68
C LYS A 158 -5.49 -1.06 15.70
N ALA A 159 -4.20 -0.73 15.94
CA ALA A 159 -3.81 0.33 16.88
C ALA A 159 -3.85 1.74 16.25
N ALA A 160 -4.04 1.86 14.94
CA ALA A 160 -4.17 3.17 14.30
C ALA A 160 -5.39 3.94 14.84
N ALA A 161 -5.19 5.23 15.11
CA ALA A 161 -6.19 6.09 15.81
C ALA A 161 -7.56 6.08 15.10
N ALA A 162 -7.60 6.04 13.78
CA ALA A 162 -8.85 6.01 13.02
C ALA A 162 -9.69 4.77 13.31
N TYR A 163 -9.06 3.59 13.36
CA TYR A 163 -9.78 2.33 13.66
C TYR A 163 -10.21 2.27 15.12
N GLN A 164 -9.34 2.68 16.05
CA GLN A 164 -9.70 2.77 17.46
C GLN A 164 -10.91 3.70 17.67
N SER A 165 -10.88 4.90 17.08
CA SER A 165 -11.97 5.88 17.21
C SER A 165 -13.30 5.33 16.67
N MET A 166 -13.27 4.66 15.51
CA MET A 166 -14.45 4.01 14.94
C MET A 166 -15.00 2.91 15.86
N CYS A 167 -14.13 2.03 16.36
CA CYS A 167 -14.54 0.94 17.24
C CYS A 167 -15.08 1.43 18.58
N ILE A 168 -14.48 2.48 19.15
CA ILE A 168 -14.96 3.15 20.38
C ILE A 168 -16.34 3.77 20.13
N LEU A 169 -16.52 4.46 19.01
CA LEU A 169 -17.81 5.04 18.65
C LEU A 169 -18.89 3.95 18.54
N LEU A 170 -18.63 2.85 17.87
CA LEU A 170 -19.54 1.71 17.75
C LEU A 170 -19.88 1.14 19.13
N ALA A 171 -18.88 0.84 19.96
CA ALA A 171 -19.10 0.26 21.27
C ALA A 171 -19.90 1.19 22.21
N ARG A 172 -19.63 2.49 22.19
CA ARG A 172 -20.41 3.46 22.96
C ARG A 172 -21.86 3.61 22.49
N ASN A 173 -22.16 3.19 21.27
CA ASN A 173 -23.52 3.16 20.72
C ASN A 173 -24.15 1.75 20.71
N GLY A 174 -23.66 0.84 21.55
CA GLY A 174 -24.27 -0.47 21.76
C GLY A 174 -23.90 -1.53 20.74
N VAL A 175 -22.87 -1.31 19.89
CA VAL A 175 -22.43 -2.26 18.85
C VAL A 175 -21.07 -2.82 19.20
N VAL A 176 -20.96 -4.14 19.26
CA VAL A 176 -19.66 -4.83 19.42
C VAL A 176 -18.84 -4.64 18.16
N ALA A 177 -17.57 -4.22 18.29
CA ALA A 177 -16.66 -4.07 17.16
C ALA A 177 -15.43 -4.94 17.33
N LEU A 178 -15.13 -5.78 16.34
CA LEU A 178 -13.90 -6.56 16.25
C LEU A 178 -12.98 -5.94 15.22
N CYS A 179 -11.85 -5.39 15.66
CA CYS A 179 -10.79 -4.89 14.81
C CYS A 179 -9.58 -5.81 14.92
N TYR A 180 -9.03 -6.28 13.79
CA TYR A 180 -7.91 -7.21 13.79
C TYR A 180 -6.77 -6.70 12.90
N ASP A 181 -5.54 -7.16 13.20
CA ASP A 181 -4.39 -6.88 12.35
C ASP A 181 -4.43 -7.78 11.10
N PRO A 182 -4.39 -7.20 9.90
CA PRO A 182 -4.06 -7.96 8.70
C PRO A 182 -2.64 -8.51 8.78
N ILE A 183 -2.33 -9.54 8.00
CA ILE A 183 -0.97 -10.04 7.87
C ILE A 183 -0.04 -8.91 7.39
N GLY A 184 1.16 -8.81 7.92
CA GLY A 184 2.13 -7.76 7.61
C GLY A 184 1.81 -6.37 8.18
N GLN A 185 0.91 -6.28 9.19
CA GLN A 185 0.57 -5.02 9.87
C GLN A 185 0.42 -5.23 11.39
N GLY A 186 0.66 -4.15 12.15
CA GLY A 186 0.50 -4.16 13.60
C GLY A 186 1.33 -5.23 14.29
N GLU A 187 0.69 -6.11 15.07
CA GLU A 187 1.39 -7.22 15.75
C GLU A 187 1.62 -8.46 14.84
N ARG A 188 1.34 -8.34 13.54
CA ARG A 188 1.45 -9.44 12.57
C ARG A 188 2.48 -9.19 11.47
N TYR A 189 3.51 -8.41 11.75
CA TYR A 189 4.66 -8.33 10.89
C TYR A 189 5.36 -9.69 10.75
N GLN A 190 5.78 -10.04 9.52
CA GLN A 190 6.33 -11.35 9.21
C GLN A 190 7.85 -11.31 9.02
N MET A 191 8.37 -10.21 8.50
CA MET A 191 9.78 -10.05 8.18
C MET A 191 10.44 -9.11 9.19
N LEU A 192 10.59 -9.59 10.43
CA LEU A 192 11.15 -8.82 11.54
C LEU A 192 12.67 -8.86 11.54
N ASP A 193 13.27 -7.70 11.73
CA ASP A 193 14.66 -7.55 12.13
C ASP A 193 14.69 -7.37 13.67
N PHE A 194 14.98 -8.45 14.38
CA PHE A 194 14.95 -8.47 15.85
C PHE A 194 16.06 -7.62 16.50
N GLU A 195 17.15 -7.35 15.79
CA GLU A 195 18.23 -6.49 16.30
C GLU A 195 17.85 -5.01 16.26
N ARG A 196 16.99 -4.63 15.33
CA ARG A 196 16.58 -3.24 15.10
C ARG A 196 15.17 -2.93 15.57
N GLU A 197 14.44 -3.93 16.07
CA GLU A 197 13.03 -3.83 16.45
C GLU A 197 12.11 -3.35 15.31
N HIS A 198 12.52 -3.57 14.05
CA HIS A 198 11.80 -3.16 12.85
C HIS A 198 11.57 -4.33 11.92
N THR A 199 10.62 -4.21 11.00
CA THR A 199 10.57 -5.14 9.88
C THR A 199 11.64 -4.77 8.84
N HIS A 200 12.17 -5.76 8.11
CA HIS A 200 13.13 -5.53 7.03
C HIS A 200 12.64 -4.54 5.97
N PHE A 201 11.35 -4.31 5.88
CA PHE A 201 10.70 -3.42 4.93
C PHE A 201 10.29 -2.07 5.52
N GLN A 202 10.43 -1.86 6.83
CA GLN A 202 9.85 -0.69 7.51
C GLN A 202 10.75 0.54 7.57
N ALA A 203 11.99 0.46 7.35
CA ALA A 203 12.86 1.61 7.09
C ALA A 203 14.25 1.11 6.69
N ALA A 204 14.66 1.37 5.49
CA ALA A 204 16.07 1.53 5.26
C ALA A 204 16.50 2.72 6.13
N PRO A 205 17.41 2.53 7.11
CA PRO A 205 17.76 3.60 8.06
C PRO A 205 18.39 4.83 7.40
N ASN A 206 18.63 4.78 6.11
CA ASN A 206 19.25 5.83 5.30
C ASN A 206 18.25 6.53 4.35
N LEU A 207 16.98 6.20 4.39
CA LEU A 207 15.98 6.93 3.62
C LEU A 207 15.45 8.09 4.46
N PRO A 208 15.49 9.34 3.95
CA PRO A 208 14.89 10.46 4.66
C PRO A 208 13.41 10.19 4.90
N VAL A 209 13.00 10.24 6.16
CA VAL A 209 11.59 10.11 6.55
C VAL A 209 10.93 11.48 6.37
N PRO A 210 9.76 11.58 5.76
CA PRO A 210 8.94 10.51 5.21
C PRO A 210 9.18 10.31 3.71
N HIS A 211 9.85 9.24 3.32
CA HIS A 211 9.94 8.93 1.90
C HIS A 211 8.59 8.34 1.43
N PRO A 212 7.93 8.86 0.37
CA PRO A 212 6.62 8.37 -0.07
C PRO A 212 6.57 6.87 -0.36
N ARG A 213 7.70 6.28 -0.78
CA ARG A 213 7.84 4.84 -1.02
C ARG A 213 7.86 4.00 0.26
N VAL A 214 8.21 4.57 1.40
CA VAL A 214 8.26 3.86 2.69
C VAL A 214 6.86 3.67 3.27
N ARG A 215 5.90 4.54 2.95
CA ARG A 215 4.50 4.39 3.38
C ARG A 215 3.79 3.14 2.84
N HIS A 216 4.33 2.51 1.80
CA HIS A 216 3.74 1.34 1.16
C HIS A 216 4.43 0.02 1.54
N LEU A 217 5.23 0.00 2.60
CA LEU A 217 5.98 -1.20 2.98
C LEU A 217 5.12 -2.33 3.52
N CYS A 218 3.99 -2.05 4.14
CA CYS A 218 3.02 -3.10 4.46
C CYS A 218 2.49 -3.78 3.19
N THR A 219 2.31 -3.05 2.09
CA THR A 219 1.98 -3.61 0.77
C THR A 219 3.13 -4.44 0.21
N THR A 220 4.37 -3.99 0.45
CA THR A 220 5.57 -4.70 -0.01
C THR A 220 5.74 -6.03 0.72
N GLU A 221 5.46 -6.07 2.03
CA GLU A 221 5.49 -7.31 2.81
C GLU A 221 4.44 -8.31 2.30
N HIS A 222 3.21 -7.87 2.04
CA HIS A 222 2.18 -8.68 1.39
C HIS A 222 2.63 -9.22 0.04
N THR A 223 3.20 -8.37 -0.81
CA THR A 223 3.69 -8.76 -2.13
C THR A 223 4.85 -9.76 -2.04
N ALA A 224 5.80 -9.51 -1.13
CA ALA A 224 6.94 -10.40 -0.93
C ALA A 224 6.54 -11.80 -0.41
N MET A 225 5.43 -11.89 0.32
CA MET A 225 4.86 -13.15 0.79
C MET A 225 3.92 -13.82 -0.23
N GLY A 226 3.72 -13.23 -1.41
CA GLY A 226 2.81 -13.76 -2.42
C GLY A 226 1.33 -13.71 -2.00
N ILE A 227 0.97 -12.76 -1.14
CA ILE A 227 -0.39 -12.55 -0.64
C ILE A 227 -0.94 -11.31 -1.35
N GLY A 228 -1.15 -11.40 -2.64
CA GLY A 228 -1.71 -10.34 -3.47
C GLY A 228 -3.10 -10.66 -3.96
#